data_ee57e88ced195a2fe6b9677f881c41ed
#
_entry.id   ee57e88ced195a2fe6b9677f881c41ed
#
_cell.length_a   1.000
_cell.length_b   1.000
_cell.length_c   1.000
_cell.angle_alpha   90.00
_cell.angle_beta   90.00
_cell.angle_gamma   90.00
#
_symmetry.space_group_name_H-M   'P 1'
#
loop_
_entity.id
_entity.type
_entity.pdbx_description
1 polymer ?
#
loop_
_entity_poly.entity_id
_entity_poly.type
_entity_poly.pdbx_seq_one_letter_code
_entity_poly.pdbx_strand_id
1 'polypeptide(L)'
;EVAINHHCILDGGRAGIKLHDQVRIAAYCHLYAFDHGMQLDRPLYQQPVRSQGIEIEKDVWLGAHVGIKDGIKIGKHAVVGMNSMVTKDVEPYHIVGGNPAKFIRLRE
;
A
#
# COMPACT_ATOMS: atom_id res chain seq x y z
N GLU A 1 1.96 -8.02 -16.70
CA GLU A 1 1.86 -6.60 -17.07
C GLU A 1 1.32 -5.79 -15.90
N VAL A 2 1.98 -4.70 -15.56
CA VAL A 2 1.58 -3.78 -14.48
C VAL A 2 1.28 -2.42 -15.10
N ALA A 3 0.19 -1.78 -14.67
CA ALA A 3 -0.14 -0.43 -15.10
C ALA A 3 -0.19 0.49 -13.89
N ILE A 4 0.56 1.56 -13.95
CA ILE A 4 0.60 2.59 -12.91
C ILE A 4 0.20 3.91 -13.57
N ASN A 5 -0.88 4.50 -13.10
CA ASN A 5 -1.38 5.75 -13.65
C ASN A 5 -0.56 6.93 -13.13
N HIS A 6 -0.91 8.14 -13.57
CA HIS A 6 -0.08 9.33 -13.34
C HIS A 6 -0.11 9.80 -11.87
N HIS A 7 0.93 10.56 -11.50
CA HIS A 7 1.08 11.22 -10.20
C HIS A 7 1.12 10.24 -9.01
N CYS A 8 1.51 9.00 -9.25
CA CYS A 8 1.72 8.06 -8.16
C CYS A 8 3.12 8.23 -7.58
N ILE A 9 3.24 8.01 -6.28
CA ILE A 9 4.53 7.98 -5.59
C ILE A 9 4.73 6.57 -5.05
N LEU A 10 5.80 5.92 -5.52
CA LEU A 10 6.19 4.61 -5.04
C LEU A 10 7.60 4.73 -4.49
N ASP A 11 7.70 4.90 -3.18
CA ASP A 11 9.00 5.01 -2.51
C ASP A 11 9.31 3.68 -1.83
N GLY A 12 10.26 2.96 -2.39
CA GLY A 12 10.59 1.61 -1.96
C GLY A 12 11.40 1.52 -0.67
N GLY A 13 11.94 2.63 -0.18
CA GLY A 13 12.83 2.57 0.97
C GLY A 13 13.99 1.61 0.70
N ARG A 14 14.43 0.87 1.72
CA ARG A 14 15.47 -0.14 1.55
C ARG A 14 14.89 -1.51 1.18
N ALA A 15 13.72 -1.84 1.71
CA ALA A 15 13.13 -3.17 1.51
C ALA A 15 12.43 -3.33 0.16
N GLY A 16 11.96 -2.21 -0.42
CA GLY A 16 11.39 -2.22 -1.75
C GLY A 16 9.88 -2.39 -1.81
N ILE A 17 9.35 -2.19 -3.01
CA ILE A 17 7.95 -2.43 -3.34
C ILE A 17 7.92 -3.49 -4.43
N LYS A 18 7.20 -4.58 -4.17
CA LYS A 18 7.08 -5.67 -5.13
C LYS A 18 5.67 -5.70 -5.69
N LEU A 19 5.57 -5.53 -7.01
CA LEU A 19 4.29 -5.59 -7.73
C LEU A 19 4.28 -6.84 -8.60
N HIS A 20 3.32 -7.70 -8.37
CA HIS A 20 3.16 -8.90 -9.18
C HIS A 20 2.38 -8.59 -10.46
N ASP A 21 2.15 -9.59 -11.27
CA ASP A 21 1.55 -9.41 -12.58
C ASP A 21 0.10 -8.89 -12.51
N GLN A 22 -0.30 -8.14 -13.50
CA GLN A 22 -1.66 -7.64 -13.69
C GLN A 22 -2.13 -6.66 -12.62
N VAL A 23 -1.23 -6.09 -11.82
CA VAL A 23 -1.58 -5.05 -10.86
C VAL A 23 -1.94 -3.76 -11.59
N ARG A 24 -3.00 -3.11 -11.13
CA ARG A 24 -3.46 -1.82 -11.66
C ARG A 24 -3.50 -0.81 -10.54
N ILE A 25 -2.76 0.27 -10.70
CA ILE A 25 -2.69 1.36 -9.72
C ILE A 25 -3.23 2.63 -10.38
N ALA A 26 -4.35 3.13 -9.86
CA ALA A 26 -4.96 4.34 -10.38
C ALA A 26 -4.18 5.58 -9.95
N ALA A 27 -4.59 6.75 -10.43
CA ALA A 27 -3.85 7.99 -10.23
C ALA A 27 -3.74 8.41 -8.76
N TYR A 28 -2.65 9.11 -8.45
CA TYR A 28 -2.43 9.74 -7.14
C TYR A 28 -2.32 8.77 -5.97
N CYS A 29 -1.98 7.51 -6.23
CA CYS A 29 -1.68 6.59 -5.15
C CYS A 29 -0.31 6.88 -4.55
N HIS A 30 -0.15 6.57 -3.27
CA HIS A 30 1.14 6.77 -2.59
C HIS A 30 1.45 5.56 -1.73
N LEU A 31 2.58 4.93 -2.05
CA LEU A 31 3.08 3.75 -1.38
C LEU A 31 4.43 4.09 -0.79
N TYR A 32 4.53 4.07 0.53
CA TYR A 32 5.78 4.37 1.22
C TYR A 32 6.23 3.15 1.99
N ALA A 33 7.29 2.51 1.51
CA ALA A 33 7.83 1.29 2.11
C ALA A 33 8.89 1.63 3.16
N PHE A 34 8.64 2.68 3.94
CA PHE A 34 9.51 3.04 5.05
C PHE A 34 8.71 3.82 6.10
N ASP A 35 9.29 3.92 7.27
CA ASP A 35 8.71 4.63 8.39
C ASP A 35 9.83 5.16 9.28
N HIS A 36 9.52 6.12 10.13
CA HIS A 36 10.46 6.66 11.10
C HIS A 36 10.25 6.06 12.48
N GLY A 37 11.32 5.96 13.25
CA GLY A 37 11.19 5.72 14.68
C GLY A 37 10.48 6.92 15.32
N MET A 38 9.65 6.66 16.33
CA MET A 38 8.80 7.68 16.93
C MET A 38 8.96 7.78 18.45
N GLN A 39 10.08 7.31 19.01
CA GLN A 39 10.33 7.46 20.44
C GLN A 39 10.51 8.94 20.81
N LEU A 40 10.21 9.26 22.05
CA LEU A 40 10.30 10.64 22.52
C LEU A 40 11.71 11.03 22.99
N ASP A 41 12.66 10.10 22.96
CA ASP A 41 14.00 10.35 23.44
C ASP A 41 14.81 11.30 22.56
N ARG A 42 14.38 11.52 21.31
CA ARG A 42 15.04 12.44 20.38
C ARG A 42 14.08 12.87 19.27
N PRO A 43 14.44 13.97 18.57
CA PRO A 43 13.59 14.47 17.48
C PRO A 43 13.39 13.44 16.36
N LEU A 44 12.26 13.52 15.67
CA LEU A 44 11.92 12.60 14.59
C LEU A 44 12.99 12.52 13.50
N TYR A 45 13.58 13.65 13.12
CA TYR A 45 14.57 13.65 12.04
C TYR A 45 15.86 12.90 12.42
N GLN A 46 16.10 12.66 13.70
CA GLN A 46 17.24 11.90 14.19
C GLN A 46 16.91 10.42 14.42
N GLN A 47 15.65 10.04 14.25
CA GLN A 47 15.22 8.66 14.41
C GLN A 47 15.70 7.82 13.23
N PRO A 48 15.97 6.53 13.45
CA PRO A 48 16.29 5.66 12.32
C PRO A 48 15.07 5.47 11.43
N VAL A 49 15.31 5.37 10.13
CA VAL A 49 14.30 5.01 9.16
C VAL A 49 14.21 3.48 9.10
N ARG A 50 13.00 2.96 9.19
CA ARG A 50 12.73 1.52 9.11
C ARG A 50 12.06 1.21 7.77
N SER A 51 12.35 0.04 7.24
CA SER A 51 11.76 -0.39 5.97
C SER A 51 11.50 -1.90 6.03
N GLN A 52 10.23 -2.29 5.89
CA GLN A 52 9.81 -3.68 5.84
C GLN A 52 9.44 -4.11 4.44
N GLY A 53 8.98 -3.17 3.62
CA GLY A 53 8.58 -3.44 2.25
C GLY A 53 7.08 -3.52 2.10
N ILE A 54 6.65 -3.38 0.85
CA ILE A 54 5.25 -3.53 0.46
C ILE A 54 5.19 -4.57 -0.65
N GLU A 55 4.23 -5.50 -0.55
CA GLU A 55 4.03 -6.49 -1.61
C GLU A 55 2.58 -6.46 -2.05
N ILE A 56 2.37 -6.31 -3.37
CA ILE A 56 1.05 -6.32 -3.98
C ILE A 56 0.98 -7.49 -4.94
N GLU A 57 0.13 -8.45 -4.64
CA GLU A 57 0.05 -9.69 -5.38
C GLU A 57 -0.74 -9.53 -6.69
N LYS A 58 -0.85 -10.63 -7.42
CA LYS A 58 -1.41 -10.66 -8.78
C LYS A 58 -2.84 -10.12 -8.83
N ASP A 59 -3.14 -9.38 -9.89
CA ASP A 59 -4.50 -8.95 -10.23
C ASP A 59 -5.15 -8.14 -9.09
N VAL A 60 -4.38 -7.26 -8.49
CA VAL A 60 -4.87 -6.31 -7.48
C VAL A 60 -5.15 -4.97 -8.14
N TRP A 61 -6.24 -4.35 -7.74
CA TRP A 61 -6.58 -3.01 -8.19
C TRP A 61 -6.62 -2.03 -7.02
N LEU A 62 -5.79 -0.99 -7.12
CA LEU A 62 -5.82 0.14 -6.19
C LEU A 62 -6.56 1.28 -6.88
N GLY A 63 -7.67 1.73 -6.30
CA GLY A 63 -8.38 2.90 -6.77
C GLY A 63 -7.57 4.17 -6.59
N ALA A 64 -8.03 5.28 -7.14
CA ALA A 64 -7.32 6.55 -7.06
C ALA A 64 -7.15 7.01 -5.62
N HIS A 65 -6.04 7.70 -5.34
CA HIS A 65 -5.75 8.28 -4.02
C HIS A 65 -5.67 7.23 -2.90
N VAL A 66 -5.24 6.01 -3.22
CA VAL A 66 -5.01 4.99 -2.19
C VAL A 66 -3.63 5.18 -1.60
N GLY A 67 -3.55 5.15 -0.27
CA GLY A 67 -2.30 5.14 0.46
C GLY A 67 -2.03 3.75 1.03
N ILE A 68 -0.78 3.31 0.98
CA ILE A 68 -0.36 2.04 1.59
C ILE A 68 0.86 2.30 2.44
N LYS A 69 0.76 1.89 3.70
CA LYS A 69 1.82 2.06 4.67
C LYS A 69 2.84 0.91 4.55
N ASP A 70 4.04 1.15 5.08
CA ASP A 70 5.11 0.16 5.09
C ASP A 70 4.69 -1.14 5.79
N GLY A 71 5.20 -2.25 5.31
CA GLY A 71 4.98 -3.58 5.90
C GLY A 71 3.71 -4.28 5.45
N ILE A 72 2.98 -3.71 4.49
CA ILE A 72 1.68 -4.23 4.06
C ILE A 72 1.83 -5.21 2.89
N LYS A 73 1.02 -6.26 2.95
CA LYS A 73 0.83 -7.18 1.83
C LYS A 73 -0.63 -7.14 1.39
N ILE A 74 -0.84 -6.92 0.10
CA ILE A 74 -2.18 -6.97 -0.51
C ILE A 74 -2.30 -8.30 -1.24
N GLY A 75 -3.24 -9.13 -0.81
CA GLY A 75 -3.44 -10.46 -1.36
C GLY A 75 -4.00 -10.45 -2.78
N LYS A 76 -3.73 -11.52 -3.52
CA LYS A 76 -4.14 -11.65 -4.93
C LYS A 76 -5.63 -11.38 -5.10
N HIS A 77 -5.96 -10.76 -6.22
CA HIS A 77 -7.34 -10.46 -6.63
C HIS A 77 -8.08 -9.48 -5.72
N ALA A 78 -7.39 -8.84 -4.79
CA ALA A 78 -8.00 -7.85 -3.90
C ALA A 78 -8.25 -6.53 -4.63
N VAL A 79 -9.16 -5.75 -4.11
CA VAL A 79 -9.49 -4.40 -4.61
C VAL A 79 -9.48 -3.44 -3.43
N VAL A 80 -8.84 -2.30 -3.60
CA VAL A 80 -8.84 -1.23 -2.60
C VAL A 80 -9.58 -0.04 -3.19
N GLY A 81 -10.66 0.38 -2.55
CA GLY A 81 -11.49 1.49 -3.02
C GLY A 81 -10.77 2.82 -2.96
N MET A 82 -11.16 3.76 -3.85
CA MET A 82 -10.50 5.07 -3.90
C MET A 82 -10.55 5.78 -2.56
N ASN A 83 -9.56 6.63 -2.31
CA ASN A 83 -9.42 7.42 -1.07
C ASN A 83 -9.23 6.57 0.18
N SER A 84 -8.78 5.34 0.04
CA SER A 84 -8.56 4.46 1.19
C SER A 84 -7.12 4.56 1.69
N MET A 85 -6.95 4.32 3.00
CA MET A 85 -5.63 4.21 3.61
C MET A 85 -5.46 2.80 4.18
N VAL A 86 -4.58 2.02 3.58
CA VAL A 86 -4.36 0.63 3.96
C VAL A 86 -3.31 0.57 5.06
N THR A 87 -3.72 0.17 6.25
CA THR A 87 -2.85 0.10 7.43
C THR A 87 -2.65 -1.34 7.93
N LYS A 88 -3.32 -2.31 7.32
CA LYS A 88 -3.20 -3.73 7.64
C LYS A 88 -3.20 -4.54 6.36
N ASP A 89 -2.66 -5.74 6.41
CA ASP A 89 -2.69 -6.65 5.27
C ASP A 89 -4.12 -6.86 4.77
N VAL A 90 -4.24 -7.04 3.47
CA VAL A 90 -5.52 -7.31 2.82
C VAL A 90 -5.51 -8.76 2.34
N GLU A 91 -6.51 -9.53 2.77
CA GLU A 91 -6.62 -10.92 2.37
C GLU A 91 -6.95 -11.06 0.89
N PRO A 92 -6.58 -12.17 0.25
CA PRO A 92 -6.96 -12.41 -1.14
C PRO A 92 -8.46 -12.32 -1.36
N TYR A 93 -8.85 -11.78 -2.51
CA TYR A 93 -10.24 -11.63 -2.95
C TYR A 93 -11.06 -10.62 -2.15
N HIS A 94 -10.46 -9.95 -1.17
CA HIS A 94 -11.18 -8.94 -0.38
C HIS A 94 -11.31 -7.64 -1.15
N ILE A 95 -12.46 -7.01 -1.02
CA ILE A 95 -12.66 -5.61 -1.38
C ILE A 95 -12.68 -4.83 -0.08
N VAL A 96 -11.78 -3.87 0.03
CA VAL A 96 -11.64 -3.05 1.24
C VAL A 96 -11.76 -1.58 0.86
N GLY A 97 -12.10 -0.74 1.82
CA GLY A 97 -12.18 0.70 1.60
C GLY A 97 -12.27 1.48 2.90
N GLY A 98 -12.00 2.77 2.79
CA GLY A 98 -12.07 3.70 3.92
C GLY A 98 -10.71 4.06 4.49
N ASN A 99 -10.74 4.87 5.54
CA ASN A 99 -9.54 5.29 6.26
C ASN A 99 -9.78 5.17 7.76
N PRO A 100 -9.21 4.17 8.43
CA PRO A 100 -8.42 3.08 7.85
C PRO A 100 -9.29 2.13 7.02
N ALA A 101 -8.67 1.49 6.04
CA ALA A 101 -9.39 0.58 5.14
C ALA A 101 -9.92 -0.64 5.90
N LYS A 102 -11.16 -1.00 5.60
CA LYS A 102 -11.84 -2.12 6.24
C LYS A 102 -12.55 -2.96 5.20
N PHE A 103 -12.82 -4.21 5.55
CA PHE A 103 -13.51 -5.15 4.69
C PHE A 103 -14.90 -4.66 4.31
N ILE A 104 -15.22 -4.73 3.02
CA ILE A 104 -16.55 -4.41 2.48
C ILE A 104 -17.27 -5.68 2.06
N ARG A 105 -16.64 -6.45 1.16
CA ARG A 105 -17.18 -7.73 0.68
C ARG A 105 -16.10 -8.49 -0.08
N LEU A 106 -16.40 -9.72 -0.43
CA LEU A 106 -15.54 -10.51 -1.32
C LEU A 106 -15.76 -10.09 -2.77
N ARG A 107 -14.69 -10.15 -3.54
CA ARG A 107 -14.76 -10.01 -4.98
C ARG A 107 -15.21 -11.32 -5.59
N GLU A 108 -16.27 -11.27 -6.37
CA GLU A 108 -16.80 -12.47 -7.01
C GLU A 108 -17.39 -12.15 -8.39
#